data_7d2021def2ff947896abcce13d63123e
#
_entry.id   7d2021def2ff947896abcce13d63123e
#
_cell.length_a   1.000
_cell.length_b   1.000
_cell.length_c   1.000
_cell.angle_alpha   90.00
_cell.angle_beta   90.00
_cell.angle_gamma   90.00
#
_symmetry.space_group_name_H-M   'P 1'
#
loop_
_entity.id
_entity.type
_entity.pdbx_description
1 polymer ?
#
loop_
_entity_poly.entity_id
_entity_poly.type
_entity_poly.pdbx_seq_one_letter_code
_entity_poly.pdbx_strand_id
1 'polypeptide(L)'
;MDTDAFGYRGSQRPTSGTSRFNEQSFLVWQILRTIAGARLVEVKAVTNAGGVSPVGFVDVLPLVNQLDGSDNAMPHGVIHNLPYFRLQGGANAVIIDPQVGDIGVAVVEDRDISSVKVNRGPANPGSKRIFDMADGLYLGGFLNGAPTQYVQFSGSGITISSPTKVTISAPNVEVDASAGCAINSPTITLNGNLSQGGGSYAGTSTFNGNVATTGTLTNNGKNVGSTHTHGGVQPGSGNTGAPN
;
A
#
# COMPACT_ATOMS: atom_id res chain seq x y z
N MET A 1 15.70 -23.58 42.00
CA MET A 1 16.79 -23.04 42.85
C MET A 1 16.46 -21.57 43.01
N ASP A 2 16.19 -21.15 44.21
CA ASP A 2 15.80 -19.78 44.53
C ASP A 2 17.00 -18.87 44.33
N THR A 3 17.02 -18.09 43.26
CA THR A 3 18.14 -17.21 42.88
C THR A 3 18.29 -16.00 43.82
N ASP A 4 17.29 -15.74 44.63
CA ASP A 4 17.30 -14.64 45.61
C ASP A 4 18.29 -14.86 46.76
N ALA A 5 18.65 -16.10 47.03
CA ALA A 5 19.58 -16.43 48.10
C ALA A 5 21.04 -16.02 47.81
N PHE A 6 21.39 -15.70 46.56
CA PHE A 6 22.76 -15.37 46.14
C PHE A 6 22.95 -13.92 45.70
N GLY A 7 21.94 -13.08 45.80
CA GLY A 7 22.02 -11.66 45.46
C GLY A 7 22.22 -11.37 43.97
N TYR A 8 22.07 -12.35 43.07
CA TYR A 8 22.16 -12.16 41.63
C TYR A 8 20.80 -11.75 41.05
N ARG A 9 20.77 -10.66 40.36
CA ARG A 9 19.55 -10.11 39.70
C ARG A 9 19.83 -9.71 38.25
N GLY A 10 18.82 -9.80 37.44
CA GLY A 10 18.87 -9.41 36.01
C GLY A 10 19.74 -10.37 35.19
N SER A 11 20.57 -9.81 34.34
CA SER A 11 21.39 -10.57 33.38
C SER A 11 22.66 -11.20 34.02
N GLN A 12 22.94 -10.91 35.28
CA GLN A 12 24.08 -11.47 35.99
C GLN A 12 23.74 -12.91 36.40
N ARG A 13 24.62 -13.85 36.09
CA ARG A 13 24.52 -15.26 36.48
C ARG A 13 25.49 -15.52 37.65
N PRO A 14 25.24 -16.55 38.48
CA PRO A 14 26.17 -16.96 39.57
C PRO A 14 27.60 -17.18 39.07
N THR A 15 27.77 -17.56 37.80
CA THR A 15 29.08 -17.82 37.20
C THR A 15 29.72 -16.58 36.57
N SER A 16 29.02 -15.42 36.50
CA SER A 16 29.55 -14.24 35.80
C SER A 16 30.85 -13.67 36.41
N GLY A 17 31.08 -13.89 37.69
CA GLY A 17 32.31 -13.45 38.39
C GLY A 17 33.28 -14.58 38.75
N THR A 18 33.07 -15.81 38.27
CA THR A 18 33.86 -16.98 38.71
C THR A 18 35.19 -17.14 38.01
N SER A 19 35.43 -16.44 36.91
CA SER A 19 36.71 -16.42 36.21
C SER A 19 36.83 -15.15 35.40
N ARG A 20 38.08 -14.73 35.06
CA ARG A 20 38.36 -13.57 34.21
C ARG A 20 37.67 -13.66 32.86
N PHE A 21 37.54 -14.85 32.30
CA PHE A 21 36.79 -15.06 31.03
C PHE A 21 35.29 -14.77 31.21
N ASN A 22 34.68 -15.25 32.28
CA ASN A 22 33.27 -15.02 32.57
C ASN A 22 32.96 -13.57 32.85
N GLU A 23 33.84 -12.85 33.55
CA GLU A 23 33.75 -11.41 33.78
C GLU A 23 33.80 -10.63 32.46
N GLN A 24 34.78 -10.91 31.59
CA GLN A 24 34.90 -10.28 30.28
C GLN A 24 33.71 -10.62 29.40
N SER A 25 33.29 -11.85 29.33
CA SER A 25 32.09 -12.26 28.57
C SER A 25 30.86 -11.50 29.05
N PHE A 26 30.65 -11.37 30.35
CA PHE A 26 29.55 -10.61 30.91
C PHE A 26 29.58 -9.14 30.48
N LEU A 27 30.75 -8.48 30.59
CA LEU A 27 30.94 -7.08 30.14
C LEU A 27 30.65 -6.91 28.65
N VAL A 28 31.16 -7.80 27.79
CA VAL A 28 30.90 -7.79 26.36
C VAL A 28 29.40 -7.92 26.08
N TRP A 29 28.72 -8.84 26.75
CA TRP A 29 27.26 -8.98 26.59
C TRP A 29 26.49 -7.76 27.07
N GLN A 30 26.94 -7.07 28.14
CA GLN A 30 26.30 -5.82 28.57
C GLN A 30 26.45 -4.72 27.50
N ILE A 31 27.62 -4.59 26.91
CA ILE A 31 27.87 -3.63 25.81
C ILE A 31 27.01 -3.97 24.58
N LEU A 32 26.98 -5.23 24.13
CA LEU A 32 26.21 -5.66 22.97
C LEU A 32 24.71 -5.42 23.14
N ARG A 33 24.19 -5.52 24.35
CA ARG A 33 22.79 -5.25 24.66
C ARG A 33 22.41 -3.77 24.56
N THR A 34 23.36 -2.86 24.58
CA THR A 34 23.11 -1.42 24.36
C THR A 34 22.95 -1.08 22.88
N ILE A 35 23.39 -1.97 21.98
CA ILE A 35 23.26 -1.79 20.55
C ILE A 35 21.82 -2.05 20.16
N ALA A 36 21.10 -1.01 19.76
CA ALA A 36 19.74 -1.14 19.26
C ALA A 36 19.78 -1.65 17.81
N GLY A 37 19.14 -2.79 17.57
CA GLY A 37 18.95 -3.34 16.23
C GLY A 37 17.52 -3.14 15.72
N ALA A 38 17.06 -4.08 14.89
CA ALA A 38 15.66 -4.14 14.45
C ALA A 38 14.73 -4.48 15.64
N ARG A 39 13.61 -3.78 15.73
CA ARG A 39 12.59 -3.93 16.78
C ARG A 39 11.22 -4.10 16.15
N LEU A 40 10.44 -5.08 16.61
CA LEU A 40 9.03 -5.16 16.30
C LEU A 40 8.28 -4.06 17.07
N VAL A 41 7.48 -3.30 16.36
CA VAL A 41 6.77 -2.15 16.91
C VAL A 41 5.33 -2.11 16.38
N GLU A 42 4.42 -1.54 17.18
CA GLU A 42 3.05 -1.23 16.77
C GLU A 42 2.91 0.27 16.57
N VAL A 43 2.24 0.69 15.50
CA VAL A 43 1.96 2.09 15.19
C VAL A 43 0.86 2.62 16.12
N LYS A 44 1.14 3.71 16.83
CA LYS A 44 0.21 4.40 17.74
C LYS A 44 -0.33 5.70 17.18
N ALA A 45 0.42 6.37 16.30
CA ALA A 45 -0.03 7.57 15.58
C ALA A 45 0.69 7.69 14.24
N VAL A 46 0.07 8.37 13.29
CA VAL A 46 0.59 8.63 11.94
C VAL A 46 0.30 10.08 11.57
N THR A 47 1.27 10.76 10.94
CA THR A 47 1.08 12.15 10.49
C THR A 47 0.38 12.27 9.15
N ASN A 48 0.34 11.19 8.35
CA ASN A 48 -0.31 11.15 7.03
C ASN A 48 -1.57 10.29 7.07
N ALA A 49 -2.58 10.67 6.29
CA ALA A 49 -3.87 9.99 6.20
C ALA A 49 -4.06 9.26 4.85
N GLY A 50 -2.99 8.90 4.17
CA GLY A 50 -2.99 8.34 2.81
C GLY A 50 -3.31 9.42 1.77
N GLY A 51 -2.43 9.65 0.85
CA GLY A 51 -2.59 10.67 -0.19
C GLY A 51 -1.26 11.06 -0.81
N VAL A 52 -1.32 11.87 -1.86
CA VAL A 52 -0.11 12.39 -2.51
C VAL A 52 0.48 13.51 -1.67
N SER A 53 1.29 13.14 -0.70
CA SER A 53 1.99 14.04 0.23
C SER A 53 3.42 13.54 0.48
N PRO A 54 4.34 14.37 0.97
CA PRO A 54 5.64 13.89 1.44
C PRO A 54 5.49 12.78 2.47
N VAL A 55 6.48 11.89 2.54
CA VAL A 55 6.54 10.84 3.56
C VAL A 55 6.53 11.49 4.95
N GLY A 56 5.70 10.99 5.82
CA GLY A 56 5.51 11.51 7.17
C GLY A 56 6.26 10.72 8.25
N PHE A 57 5.72 10.78 9.45
CA PHE A 57 6.26 10.15 10.65
C PHE A 57 5.21 9.29 11.33
N VAL A 58 5.67 8.32 12.09
CA VAL A 58 4.85 7.48 12.97
C VAL A 58 5.33 7.57 14.41
N ASP A 59 4.39 7.42 15.33
CA ASP A 59 4.69 7.13 16.72
C ASP A 59 4.48 5.63 16.93
N VAL A 60 5.43 4.97 17.57
CA VAL A 60 5.44 3.51 17.69
C VAL A 60 5.65 3.04 19.13
N LEU A 61 5.09 1.88 19.43
CA LEU A 61 5.31 1.19 20.71
C LEU A 61 6.08 -0.12 20.46
N PRO A 62 7.29 -0.30 21.02
CA PRO A 62 8.00 -1.58 20.96
C PRO A 62 7.17 -2.70 21.59
N LEU A 63 7.06 -3.85 20.90
CA LEU A 63 6.21 -4.96 21.32
C LEU A 63 6.91 -5.94 22.25
N VAL A 64 8.23 -6.05 22.16
CA VAL A 64 8.99 -6.94 23.03
C VAL A 64 9.38 -6.19 24.30
N ASN A 65 8.76 -6.54 25.42
CA ASN A 65 9.03 -5.91 26.70
C ASN A 65 10.48 -6.12 27.16
N GLN A 66 10.99 -5.17 27.91
CA GLN A 66 12.16 -5.42 28.76
C GLN A 66 11.78 -6.26 29.97
N LEU A 67 12.76 -6.89 30.56
CA LEU A 67 12.58 -7.62 31.83
C LEU A 67 13.40 -6.92 32.93
N ASP A 68 12.81 -6.84 34.12
CA ASP A 68 13.54 -6.42 35.31
C ASP A 68 14.44 -7.55 35.85
N GLY A 69 15.13 -7.29 36.96
CA GLY A 69 16.01 -8.30 37.61
C GLY A 69 15.31 -9.53 38.16
N SER A 70 13.98 -9.52 38.21
CA SER A 70 13.13 -10.62 38.68
C SER A 70 12.28 -11.24 37.57
N ASP A 71 12.65 -10.98 36.29
CA ASP A 71 11.97 -11.44 35.08
C ASP A 71 10.54 -10.90 34.93
N ASN A 72 10.17 -9.80 35.60
CA ASN A 72 8.90 -9.16 35.37
C ASN A 72 8.97 -8.29 34.12
N ALA A 73 7.87 -8.24 33.37
CA ALA A 73 7.77 -7.41 32.17
C ALA A 73 7.82 -5.92 32.50
N MET A 74 8.72 -5.20 31.82
CA MET A 74 8.80 -3.74 31.83
C MET A 74 8.40 -3.23 30.44
N PRO A 75 7.18 -2.71 30.27
CA PRO A 75 6.73 -2.19 28.98
C PRO A 75 7.50 -0.93 28.59
N HIS A 76 7.69 -0.77 27.29
CA HIS A 76 8.26 0.45 26.72
C HIS A 76 7.25 1.60 26.71
N GLY A 77 7.76 2.84 26.70
CA GLY A 77 6.97 4.01 26.30
C GLY A 77 6.83 4.12 24.78
N VAL A 78 5.92 4.98 24.35
CA VAL A 78 5.77 5.34 22.94
C VAL A 78 6.99 6.12 22.48
N ILE A 79 7.49 5.79 21.30
CA ILE A 79 8.61 6.47 20.63
C ILE A 79 8.01 7.31 19.52
N HIS A 80 8.37 8.59 19.48
CA HIS A 80 7.72 9.57 18.62
C HIS A 80 8.56 9.95 17.41
N ASN A 81 7.86 10.32 16.32
CA ASN A 81 8.45 10.94 15.13
C ASN A 81 9.49 10.08 14.40
N LEU A 82 9.24 8.77 14.24
CA LEU A 82 10.04 7.93 13.37
C LEU A 82 9.60 8.15 11.91
N PRO A 83 10.51 8.50 10.99
CA PRO A 83 10.15 8.51 9.58
C PRO A 83 9.84 7.09 9.10
N TYR A 84 8.80 6.93 8.27
CA TYR A 84 8.44 5.63 7.74
C TYR A 84 8.86 5.46 6.28
N PHE A 85 9.10 4.22 5.89
CA PHE A 85 9.46 3.86 4.53
C PHE A 85 8.24 3.97 3.60
N ARG A 86 8.47 4.54 2.42
CA ARG A 86 7.56 4.49 1.27
C ARG A 86 8.35 4.02 0.05
N LEU A 87 7.80 3.10 -0.73
CA LEU A 87 8.42 2.70 -1.99
C LEU A 87 8.33 3.87 -2.98
N GLN A 88 9.39 4.68 -3.04
CA GLN A 88 9.43 5.91 -3.81
C GLN A 88 10.79 6.10 -4.47
N GLY A 89 10.79 6.61 -5.72
CA GLY A 89 11.98 7.00 -6.46
C GLY A 89 11.67 8.21 -7.35
N GLY A 90 12.37 9.32 -7.15
CA GLY A 90 12.07 10.58 -7.82
C GLY A 90 10.62 11.03 -7.60
N ALA A 91 9.88 11.23 -8.69
CA ALA A 91 8.47 11.64 -8.66
C ALA A 91 7.48 10.47 -8.58
N ASN A 92 7.96 9.20 -8.56
CA ASN A 92 7.11 8.01 -8.62
C ASN A 92 7.05 7.33 -7.25
N ALA A 93 5.85 6.89 -6.83
CA ALA A 93 5.67 6.20 -5.56
C ALA A 93 4.52 5.19 -5.61
N VAL A 94 4.64 4.16 -4.75
CA VAL A 94 3.49 3.37 -4.28
C VAL A 94 3.15 3.86 -2.88
N ILE A 95 1.96 4.42 -2.72
CA ILE A 95 1.54 5.04 -1.46
C ILE A 95 0.71 4.05 -0.67
N ILE A 96 1.32 3.51 0.38
CA ILE A 96 0.72 2.63 1.38
C ILE A 96 1.20 3.17 2.72
N ASP A 97 0.54 4.21 3.21
CA ASP A 97 0.93 4.82 4.48
C ASP A 97 0.48 3.93 5.66
N PRO A 98 1.30 3.84 6.72
CA PRO A 98 0.98 3.06 7.91
C PRO A 98 -0.33 3.51 8.55
N GLN A 99 -1.05 2.57 9.17
CA GLN A 99 -2.26 2.82 9.93
C GLN A 99 -2.01 2.57 11.42
N VAL A 100 -2.80 3.22 12.28
CA VAL A 100 -2.77 2.94 13.71
C VAL A 100 -3.16 1.48 13.96
N GLY A 101 -2.34 0.77 14.73
CA GLY A 101 -2.47 -0.66 14.99
C GLY A 101 -1.63 -1.57 14.08
N ASP A 102 -1.03 -1.03 13.01
CA ASP A 102 -0.11 -1.82 12.18
C ASP A 102 1.11 -2.24 12.97
N ILE A 103 1.49 -3.50 12.78
CA ILE A 103 2.75 -4.05 13.31
C ILE A 103 3.79 -4.00 12.20
N GLY A 104 4.95 -3.48 12.53
CA GLY A 104 6.08 -3.39 11.61
C GLY A 104 7.41 -3.53 12.32
N VAL A 105 8.48 -3.24 11.60
CA VAL A 105 9.84 -3.22 12.11
C VAL A 105 10.38 -1.80 12.11
N ALA A 106 10.99 -1.39 13.21
CA ALA A 106 11.83 -0.19 13.27
C ALA A 106 13.31 -0.61 13.30
N VAL A 107 14.12 0.01 12.45
CA VAL A 107 15.58 -0.13 12.45
C VAL A 107 16.18 1.13 13.06
N VAL A 108 17.10 0.99 13.98
CA VAL A 108 17.68 2.12 14.73
C VAL A 108 19.04 2.49 14.14
N GLU A 109 19.21 3.77 13.86
CA GLU A 109 20.50 4.34 13.45
C GLU A 109 21.50 4.39 14.63
N ASP A 110 22.78 4.34 14.34
CA ASP A 110 23.83 4.38 15.34
C ASP A 110 24.04 5.78 15.94
N ARG A 111 23.52 6.82 15.29
CA ARG A 111 23.68 8.23 15.64
C ARG A 111 22.35 8.97 15.61
N ASP A 112 22.33 10.13 16.27
CA ASP A 112 21.20 11.05 16.28
C ASP A 112 20.91 11.60 14.89
N ILE A 113 19.76 11.23 14.31
CA ILE A 113 19.29 11.64 12.98
C ILE A 113 18.40 12.89 13.01
N SER A 114 18.25 13.57 14.14
CA SER A 114 17.32 14.71 14.26
C SER A 114 17.64 15.83 13.24
N SER A 115 18.91 16.14 13.04
CA SER A 115 19.35 17.13 12.04
C SER A 115 19.05 16.67 10.60
N VAL A 116 19.21 15.40 10.29
CA VAL A 116 18.88 14.83 8.97
C VAL A 116 17.37 14.87 8.71
N LYS A 117 16.55 14.57 9.72
CA LYS A 117 15.08 14.67 9.62
C LYS A 117 14.61 16.08 9.24
N VAL A 118 15.28 17.12 9.75
CA VAL A 118 14.97 18.52 9.46
C VAL A 118 15.50 18.94 8.09
N ASN A 119 16.80 18.69 7.84
CA ASN A 119 17.51 19.23 6.67
C ASN A 119 17.31 18.41 5.40
N ARG A 120 16.90 17.15 5.54
CA ARG A 120 16.77 16.16 4.43
C ARG A 120 18.03 16.07 3.57
N GLY A 121 19.19 16.18 4.19
CA GLY A 121 20.51 16.15 3.56
C GLY A 121 21.60 15.88 4.58
N PRO A 122 22.88 15.82 4.15
CA PRO A 122 24.00 15.59 5.04
C PRO A 122 24.01 16.58 6.20
N ALA A 123 24.08 16.07 7.44
CA ALA A 123 24.11 16.87 8.65
C ALA A 123 24.89 16.17 9.75
N ASN A 124 25.46 16.94 10.66
CA ASN A 124 26.07 16.39 11.87
C ASN A 124 24.97 15.84 12.80
N PRO A 125 25.29 14.82 13.63
CA PRO A 125 24.36 14.35 14.65
C PRO A 125 23.86 15.49 15.54
N GLY A 126 22.57 15.51 15.85
CA GLY A 126 21.97 16.56 16.68
C GLY A 126 22.43 16.51 18.13
N SER A 127 22.89 15.36 18.61
CA SER A 127 23.44 15.15 19.94
C SER A 127 24.48 14.01 19.94
N LYS A 128 24.99 13.67 21.15
CA LYS A 128 25.95 12.57 21.32
C LYS A 128 25.29 11.21 21.61
N ARG A 129 23.95 11.11 21.56
CA ARG A 129 23.27 9.81 21.79
C ARG A 129 23.63 8.82 20.69
N ILE A 130 23.66 7.56 21.04
CA ILE A 130 23.98 6.44 20.15
C ILE A 130 22.94 5.33 20.37
N PHE A 131 22.55 4.65 19.31
CA PHE A 131 21.58 3.55 19.33
C PHE A 131 20.29 3.85 20.10
N ASP A 132 19.83 5.09 20.02
CA ASP A 132 18.59 5.53 20.66
C ASP A 132 17.39 5.16 19.77
N MET A 133 16.35 4.58 20.35
CA MET A 133 15.15 4.20 19.60
C MET A 133 14.44 5.38 18.94
N ALA A 134 14.62 6.62 19.41
CA ALA A 134 14.13 7.83 18.76
C ALA A 134 14.78 8.13 17.40
N ASP A 135 15.90 7.46 17.11
CA ASP A 135 16.60 7.52 15.83
C ASP A 135 16.23 6.32 14.93
N GLY A 136 15.07 5.75 15.16
CA GLY A 136 14.52 4.66 14.38
C GLY A 136 13.92 5.10 13.04
N LEU A 137 13.92 4.17 12.09
CA LEU A 137 13.25 4.22 10.78
C LEU A 137 12.22 3.10 10.73
N TYR A 138 10.95 3.41 10.49
CA TYR A 138 9.89 2.39 10.40
C TYR A 138 9.80 1.84 8.98
N LEU A 139 9.89 0.51 8.81
CA LEU A 139 9.95 -0.15 7.50
C LEU A 139 8.64 -0.82 7.08
N GLY A 140 7.58 -0.76 7.90
CA GLY A 140 6.26 -1.28 7.49
C GLY A 140 5.95 -2.71 7.92
N GLY A 141 4.96 -3.30 7.30
CA GLY A 141 4.09 -4.33 7.76
C GLY A 141 4.67 -5.73 7.98
N PHE A 142 4.66 -6.16 9.25
CA PHE A 142 4.88 -7.54 9.68
C PHE A 142 3.71 -7.96 10.56
N LEU A 143 3.32 -9.22 10.51
CA LEU A 143 2.27 -9.82 11.36
C LEU A 143 0.88 -9.14 11.28
N ASN A 144 0.62 -8.38 10.23
CA ASN A 144 -0.69 -7.77 10.01
C ASN A 144 -1.70 -8.78 9.46
N GLY A 145 -2.99 -8.48 9.60
CA GLY A 145 -4.08 -9.29 9.08
C GLY A 145 -4.17 -9.30 7.55
N ALA A 146 -5.12 -10.07 7.00
CA ALA A 146 -5.35 -10.14 5.57
C ALA A 146 -5.88 -8.80 5.03
N PRO A 147 -5.33 -8.24 3.93
CA PRO A 147 -5.81 -7.00 3.36
C PRO A 147 -7.14 -7.20 2.61
N THR A 148 -7.98 -6.18 2.59
CA THR A 148 -9.22 -6.13 1.79
C THR A 148 -9.05 -5.40 0.46
N GLN A 149 -8.00 -4.60 0.33
CA GLN A 149 -7.58 -3.92 -0.90
C GLN A 149 -6.15 -4.32 -1.23
N TYR A 150 -5.93 -4.77 -2.46
CA TYR A 150 -4.60 -5.31 -2.81
C TYR A 150 -4.34 -5.33 -4.31
N VAL A 151 -3.08 -5.40 -4.66
CA VAL A 151 -2.58 -5.88 -5.95
C VAL A 151 -1.85 -7.19 -5.67
N GLN A 152 -2.38 -8.29 -6.21
CA GLN A 152 -1.83 -9.63 -6.01
C GLN A 152 -1.21 -10.15 -7.30
N PHE A 153 -0.02 -10.71 -7.21
CA PHE A 153 0.64 -11.47 -8.27
C PHE A 153 0.60 -12.95 -7.90
N SER A 154 0.02 -13.78 -8.75
CA SER A 154 -0.13 -15.22 -8.53
C SER A 154 0.14 -16.01 -9.82
N GLY A 155 0.18 -17.34 -9.73
CA GLY A 155 0.30 -18.22 -10.92
C GLY A 155 -0.87 -18.08 -11.91
N SER A 156 -2.03 -17.55 -11.48
CA SER A 156 -3.19 -17.29 -12.33
C SER A 156 -3.22 -15.87 -12.92
N GLY A 157 -2.24 -15.01 -12.59
CA GLY A 157 -2.15 -13.66 -13.11
C GLY A 157 -2.13 -12.58 -12.03
N ILE A 158 -2.46 -11.34 -12.45
CA ILE A 158 -2.50 -10.17 -11.58
C ILE A 158 -3.94 -9.83 -11.26
N THR A 159 -4.25 -9.66 -9.98
CA THR A 159 -5.55 -9.21 -9.49
C THR A 159 -5.43 -7.86 -8.81
N ILE A 160 -6.25 -6.89 -9.21
CA ILE A 160 -6.43 -5.61 -8.52
C ILE A 160 -7.81 -5.64 -7.88
N SER A 161 -7.89 -5.55 -6.56
CA SER A 161 -9.14 -5.63 -5.81
C SER A 161 -9.30 -4.46 -4.85
N SER A 162 -10.51 -3.87 -4.86
CA SER A 162 -10.94 -2.85 -3.90
C SER A 162 -12.42 -3.03 -3.58
N PRO A 163 -12.85 -2.95 -2.30
CA PRO A 163 -14.25 -3.04 -1.92
C PRO A 163 -15.05 -1.79 -2.29
N THR A 164 -14.40 -0.71 -2.69
CA THR A 164 -15.05 0.57 -2.97
C THR A 164 -14.90 0.99 -4.43
N LYS A 165 -13.67 1.25 -4.89
CA LYS A 165 -13.44 1.86 -6.20
C LYS A 165 -12.00 1.64 -6.67
N VAL A 166 -11.83 1.41 -7.97
CA VAL A 166 -10.55 1.54 -8.68
C VAL A 166 -10.65 2.71 -9.65
N THR A 167 -9.71 3.64 -9.61
CA THR A 167 -9.63 4.78 -10.52
C THR A 167 -8.35 4.69 -11.33
N ILE A 168 -8.46 4.76 -12.65
CA ILE A 168 -7.34 4.89 -13.58
C ILE A 168 -7.43 6.29 -14.18
N SER A 169 -6.38 7.11 -13.98
CA SER A 169 -6.34 8.48 -14.51
C SER A 169 -5.02 8.68 -15.24
N ALA A 170 -5.11 8.88 -16.54
CA ALA A 170 -3.96 9.14 -17.40
C ALA A 170 -4.43 9.92 -18.65
N PRO A 171 -3.55 10.65 -19.34
CA PRO A 171 -3.86 11.26 -20.64
C PRO A 171 -4.30 10.22 -21.68
N ASN A 172 -3.70 9.01 -21.66
CA ASN A 172 -4.05 7.88 -22.52
C ASN A 172 -4.09 6.59 -21.70
N VAL A 173 -5.07 5.73 -21.98
CA VAL A 173 -5.17 4.36 -21.45
C VAL A 173 -5.29 3.42 -22.64
N GLU A 174 -4.41 2.44 -22.74
CA GLU A 174 -4.42 1.39 -23.76
C GLU A 174 -4.58 0.03 -23.08
N VAL A 175 -5.42 -0.82 -23.65
CA VAL A 175 -5.65 -2.19 -23.18
C VAL A 175 -5.48 -3.15 -24.36
N ASP A 176 -4.35 -3.87 -24.35
CA ASP A 176 -4.05 -4.91 -25.33
C ASP A 176 -4.38 -6.29 -24.76
N ALA A 177 -5.40 -6.93 -25.31
CA ALA A 177 -5.85 -8.25 -24.89
C ALA A 177 -6.04 -9.16 -26.12
N SER A 178 -5.07 -10.03 -26.40
CA SER A 178 -5.07 -10.90 -27.59
C SER A 178 -6.17 -11.96 -27.60
N ALA A 179 -6.69 -12.35 -26.44
CA ALA A 179 -7.74 -13.36 -26.32
C ALA A 179 -9.13 -12.77 -26.06
N GLY A 180 -9.21 -11.58 -25.47
CA GLY A 180 -10.48 -10.92 -25.19
C GLY A 180 -10.43 -9.99 -23.98
N CYS A 181 -11.34 -9.02 -23.95
CA CYS A 181 -11.57 -8.12 -22.83
C CYS A 181 -13.04 -8.17 -22.45
N ALA A 182 -13.36 -8.52 -21.19
CA ALA A 182 -14.71 -8.56 -20.68
C ALA A 182 -14.94 -7.46 -19.65
N ILE A 183 -16.03 -6.69 -19.80
CA ILE A 183 -16.45 -5.67 -18.84
C ILE A 183 -17.83 -6.09 -18.30
N ASN A 184 -17.89 -6.52 -17.04
CA ASN A 184 -19.11 -6.97 -16.38
C ASN A 184 -19.59 -5.89 -15.40
N SER A 185 -20.62 -5.17 -15.75
CA SER A 185 -21.16 -4.09 -14.91
C SER A 185 -22.67 -3.93 -15.17
N PRO A 186 -23.49 -3.62 -14.15
CA PRO A 186 -24.89 -3.26 -14.37
C PRO A 186 -25.07 -2.03 -15.28
N THR A 187 -24.09 -1.12 -15.29
CA THR A 187 -24.10 0.09 -16.13
C THR A 187 -22.70 0.40 -16.62
N ILE A 188 -22.57 0.61 -17.93
CA ILE A 188 -21.33 1.09 -18.57
C ILE A 188 -21.63 2.44 -19.17
N THR A 189 -20.92 3.50 -18.71
CA THR A 189 -21.04 4.85 -19.25
C THR A 189 -19.79 5.21 -20.05
N LEU A 190 -19.94 5.55 -21.31
CA LEU A 190 -18.88 5.99 -22.21
C LEU A 190 -19.13 7.45 -22.56
N ASN A 191 -18.30 8.37 -22.04
CA ASN A 191 -18.37 9.81 -22.31
C ASN A 191 -17.38 10.17 -23.41
N GLY A 192 -17.78 10.04 -24.65
CA GLY A 192 -16.93 10.31 -25.81
C GLY A 192 -17.36 9.52 -27.03
N ASN A 193 -16.61 9.64 -28.11
CA ASN A 193 -16.88 8.88 -29.34
C ASN A 193 -16.41 7.42 -29.15
N LEU A 194 -17.27 6.47 -29.51
CA LEU A 194 -16.92 5.07 -29.61
C LEU A 194 -16.61 4.74 -31.08
N SER A 195 -15.38 4.28 -31.34
CA SER A 195 -14.97 3.74 -32.64
C SER A 195 -14.68 2.26 -32.50
N GLN A 196 -15.26 1.43 -33.34
CA GLN A 196 -15.05 -0.02 -33.34
C GLN A 196 -14.59 -0.49 -34.72
N GLY A 197 -13.70 -1.49 -34.76
CA GLY A 197 -13.34 -2.19 -35.99
C GLY A 197 -12.21 -1.54 -36.80
N GLY A 198 -11.50 -0.57 -36.22
CA GLY A 198 -10.36 0.11 -36.85
C GLY A 198 -9.01 -0.57 -36.69
N GLY A 199 -8.92 -1.71 -36.00
CA GLY A 199 -7.66 -2.39 -35.69
C GLY A 199 -7.58 -3.83 -36.20
N SER A 200 -6.58 -4.56 -35.69
CA SER A 200 -6.32 -5.96 -36.07
C SER A 200 -7.41 -6.94 -35.68
N TYR A 201 -8.34 -6.54 -34.79
CA TYR A 201 -9.46 -7.37 -34.29
C TYR A 201 -10.81 -6.83 -34.78
N ALA A 202 -10.91 -6.55 -36.08
CA ALA A 202 -12.18 -6.13 -36.68
C ALA A 202 -13.27 -7.20 -36.54
N GLY A 203 -14.47 -6.78 -36.16
CA GLY A 203 -15.58 -7.70 -35.91
C GLY A 203 -16.94 -7.02 -35.97
N THR A 204 -17.99 -7.78 -35.66
CA THR A 204 -19.39 -7.31 -35.65
C THR A 204 -19.78 -6.86 -34.24
N SER A 205 -20.45 -5.69 -34.12
CA SER A 205 -21.15 -5.31 -32.89
C SER A 205 -22.47 -6.04 -32.81
N THR A 206 -22.68 -6.79 -31.74
CA THR A 206 -23.95 -7.47 -31.44
C THR A 206 -24.60 -6.86 -30.21
N PHE A 207 -25.86 -6.43 -30.34
CA PHE A 207 -26.66 -5.90 -29.23
C PHE A 207 -27.82 -6.87 -28.96
N ASN A 208 -27.79 -7.52 -27.78
CA ASN A 208 -28.84 -8.47 -27.36
C ASN A 208 -29.98 -7.80 -26.59
N GLY A 209 -30.12 -6.50 -26.68
CA GLY A 209 -31.14 -5.68 -26.01
C GLY A 209 -31.64 -4.57 -26.92
N ASN A 210 -32.47 -3.70 -26.35
CA ASN A 210 -33.00 -2.56 -27.09
C ASN A 210 -31.92 -1.51 -27.28
N VAL A 211 -31.84 -0.89 -28.46
CA VAL A 211 -31.00 0.25 -28.77
C VAL A 211 -31.88 1.50 -28.87
N ALA A 212 -31.71 2.46 -27.99
CA ALA A 212 -32.36 3.75 -28.02
C ALA A 212 -31.36 4.82 -28.51
N THR A 213 -31.71 5.57 -29.54
CA THR A 213 -30.91 6.67 -30.08
C THR A 213 -31.69 7.97 -30.00
N THR A 214 -31.02 9.06 -29.57
CA THR A 214 -31.61 10.42 -29.55
C THR A 214 -31.13 11.30 -30.70
N GLY A 215 -30.15 10.85 -31.46
CA GLY A 215 -29.59 11.52 -32.63
C GLY A 215 -29.94 10.79 -33.93
N THR A 216 -29.24 11.15 -35.01
CA THR A 216 -29.39 10.50 -36.30
C THR A 216 -28.70 9.15 -36.33
N LEU A 217 -29.43 8.11 -36.72
CA LEU A 217 -28.86 6.81 -37.00
C LEU A 217 -28.60 6.67 -38.51
N THR A 218 -27.35 6.43 -38.90
CA THR A 218 -26.98 6.29 -40.32
C THR A 218 -26.33 4.96 -40.63
N ASN A 219 -26.61 4.43 -41.80
CA ASN A 219 -25.91 3.29 -42.39
C ASN A 219 -25.37 3.69 -43.76
N ASN A 220 -24.05 3.57 -43.98
CA ASN A 220 -23.39 4.03 -45.22
C ASN A 220 -23.79 5.47 -45.65
N GLY A 221 -23.85 6.37 -44.65
CA GLY A 221 -24.21 7.77 -44.87
C GLY A 221 -25.70 8.05 -45.12
N LYS A 222 -26.57 7.03 -45.11
CA LYS A 222 -28.03 7.20 -45.26
C LYS A 222 -28.71 7.13 -43.89
N ASN A 223 -29.65 8.06 -43.65
CA ASN A 223 -30.48 8.05 -42.45
C ASN A 223 -31.41 6.80 -42.46
N VAL A 224 -31.32 6.01 -41.41
CA VAL A 224 -32.18 4.82 -41.16
C VAL A 224 -32.98 4.97 -39.85
N GLY A 225 -32.92 6.13 -39.21
CA GLY A 225 -33.68 6.47 -38.01
C GLY A 225 -35.15 6.82 -38.30
N SER A 226 -35.86 7.34 -37.30
CA SER A 226 -37.30 7.63 -37.34
C SER A 226 -37.74 8.66 -38.39
N THR A 227 -36.82 9.46 -38.93
CA THR A 227 -37.11 10.47 -39.92
C THR A 227 -36.73 10.08 -41.36
N HIS A 228 -36.37 8.82 -41.62
CA HIS A 228 -36.04 8.41 -42.98
C HIS A 228 -37.29 8.30 -43.84
N THR A 229 -37.12 8.55 -45.12
CA THR A 229 -38.22 8.51 -46.12
C THR A 229 -37.83 7.61 -47.29
N HIS A 230 -38.85 7.01 -47.91
CA HIS A 230 -38.69 6.24 -49.14
C HIS A 230 -39.24 7.04 -50.32
N GLY A 231 -38.46 7.15 -51.40
CA GLY A 231 -38.92 7.78 -52.65
C GLY A 231 -39.66 6.78 -53.49
N GLY A 232 -40.63 7.24 -54.33
CA GLY A 232 -41.33 6.43 -55.28
C GLY A 232 -42.51 5.62 -54.72
N VAL A 233 -42.93 5.91 -53.45
CA VAL A 233 -44.08 5.24 -52.80
C VAL A 233 -45.31 6.14 -52.87
N GLN A 234 -46.44 5.62 -53.27
CA GLN A 234 -47.71 6.35 -53.17
C GLN A 234 -48.19 6.41 -51.73
N PRO A 235 -48.61 7.60 -51.20
CA PRO A 235 -49.18 7.70 -49.88
C PRO A 235 -50.44 6.83 -49.74
N GLY A 236 -50.55 6.04 -48.70
CA GLY A 236 -51.71 5.22 -48.38
C GLY A 236 -51.93 5.13 -46.87
N SER A 237 -53.12 4.70 -46.43
CA SER A 237 -53.48 4.56 -45.00
C SER A 237 -52.97 3.25 -44.36
N GLY A 238 -52.38 2.36 -45.14
CA GLY A 238 -51.84 1.07 -44.62
C GLY A 238 -50.36 1.16 -44.28
N ASN A 239 -49.91 0.41 -43.25
CA ASN A 239 -48.52 0.19 -42.94
C ASN A 239 -47.95 -0.92 -43.81
N THR A 240 -46.67 -0.85 -44.13
CA THR A 240 -45.92 -1.96 -44.72
C THR A 240 -45.88 -3.13 -43.73
N GLY A 241 -45.86 -4.37 -44.22
CA GLY A 241 -45.55 -5.53 -43.38
C GLY A 241 -44.18 -5.45 -42.74
N ALA A 242 -43.92 -6.34 -41.80
CA ALA A 242 -42.58 -6.47 -41.20
C ALA A 242 -41.54 -6.72 -42.30
N PRO A 243 -40.30 -6.18 -42.14
CA PRO A 243 -39.22 -6.48 -43.08
C PRO A 243 -38.90 -7.99 -43.03
N ASN A 244 -38.70 -8.59 -44.20
CA ASN A 244 -38.30 -10.00 -44.34
C ASN A 244 -36.84 -10.18 -43.99
#